data_dd83015fa750c5aa0a84b4156b19202a
#
_entry.id   dd83015fa750c5aa0a84b4156b19202a
#
_cell.length_a   1.000
_cell.length_b   1.000
_cell.length_c   1.000
_cell.angle_alpha   90.00
_cell.angle_beta   90.00
_cell.angle_gamma   90.00
#
_symmetry.space_group_name_H-M   'P 1'
#
loop_
_entity.id
_entity.type
_entity.pdbx_description
1 polymer ?
#
loop_
_entity_poly.entity_id
_entity_poly.type
_entity_poly.pdbx_seq_one_letter_code
_entity_poly.pdbx_strand_id
1 'polypeptide(L)'
;MPPKSTEPDYRPSYLAAAITSLVVFSIYLATLAPSTAMWDTSEYISAAYVLGIPHPPGNPFFVLLGRFFAILPLGALSVAVKINILAALTSAVAAGMWFLITERILVNWLPERWQRITGAALAALIGATEFTVWNQSVVNEKVYTVSLMGLAIISWLTVRWSDDPDGPKADRLLVMIAYLLGLGYANHMMGFLAGPAVVVAVAVRRPQTFLRWKLIVISVGALLLGMSPFLTQPIRAAHFPAINEGEPTTWNAFLYNFNRGQYGKPALLDRQAPYFDGQLGMFWMYFRWQWLRDVKVQYPAIQSILAMVYMLLGLMGGYVHWKRDRKSFWYFGTFMLTLTFVLIYYLNFKYGHSQCTAMGNPPDVNCEVRDRDYFFIVAFSAWGVWSALGLVYIWEGVASLFGS
;
A
#
# COMPACT_ATOMS: atom_id res chain seq x y z
N MET A 1 -40.73 1.32 -13.38
CA MET A 1 -39.42 0.69 -13.29
C MET A 1 -38.38 1.70 -13.82
N PRO A 2 -37.37 2.10 -13.08
CA PRO A 2 -36.28 2.88 -13.65
C PRO A 2 -35.56 2.03 -14.71
N PRO A 3 -35.05 2.63 -15.80
CA PRO A 3 -34.35 1.90 -16.83
C PRO A 3 -33.15 1.18 -16.20
N LYS A 4 -32.98 -0.12 -16.48
CA LYS A 4 -31.76 -0.86 -16.14
C LYS A 4 -30.58 -0.10 -16.72
N SER A 5 -29.59 0.22 -15.87
CA SER A 5 -28.35 0.82 -16.31
C SER A 5 -27.75 -0.07 -17.41
N THR A 6 -27.46 0.54 -18.56
CA THR A 6 -26.77 -0.12 -19.70
C THR A 6 -25.27 -0.27 -19.44
N GLU A 7 -24.88 -0.58 -18.19
CA GLU A 7 -23.48 -0.88 -17.90
C GLU A 7 -23.17 -2.28 -18.45
N PRO A 8 -22.05 -2.44 -19.19
CA PRO A 8 -21.67 -3.74 -19.70
C PRO A 8 -21.51 -4.74 -18.55
N ASP A 9 -22.00 -5.99 -18.73
CA ASP A 9 -21.82 -7.08 -17.75
C ASP A 9 -20.34 -7.39 -17.60
N TYR A 10 -19.67 -6.63 -16.70
CA TYR A 10 -18.23 -6.75 -16.46
C TYR A 10 -17.94 -7.95 -15.58
N ARG A 11 -17.26 -8.94 -16.16
CA ARG A 11 -16.71 -10.07 -15.42
C ARG A 11 -15.19 -9.90 -15.28
N PRO A 12 -14.67 -9.72 -14.04
CA PRO A 12 -13.24 -9.55 -13.81
C PRO A 12 -12.42 -10.74 -14.34
N SER A 13 -11.30 -10.45 -14.97
CA SER A 13 -10.38 -11.46 -15.50
C SER A 13 -9.47 -12.02 -14.41
N TYR A 14 -10.05 -12.69 -13.40
CA TYR A 14 -9.31 -13.24 -12.26
C TYR A 14 -8.14 -14.14 -12.66
N LEU A 15 -8.30 -14.95 -13.71
CA LEU A 15 -7.21 -15.81 -14.20
C LEU A 15 -6.04 -14.96 -14.72
N ALA A 16 -6.30 -13.91 -15.49
CA ALA A 16 -5.24 -13.03 -16.00
C ALA A 16 -4.55 -12.27 -14.84
N ALA A 17 -5.33 -11.80 -13.85
CA ALA A 17 -4.79 -11.22 -12.64
C ALA A 17 -3.90 -12.19 -11.86
N ALA A 18 -4.33 -13.44 -11.70
CA ALA A 18 -3.56 -14.49 -11.03
C ALA A 18 -2.26 -14.83 -11.79
N ILE A 19 -2.30 -14.90 -13.12
CA ILE A 19 -1.11 -15.11 -13.96
C ILE A 19 -0.14 -13.92 -13.79
N THR A 20 -0.63 -12.69 -13.82
CA THR A 20 0.20 -11.48 -13.61
C THR A 20 0.81 -11.49 -12.22
N SER A 21 0.04 -11.82 -11.17
CA SER A 21 0.57 -12.00 -9.81
C SER A 21 1.65 -13.06 -9.74
N LEU A 22 1.47 -14.20 -10.43
CA LEU A 22 2.46 -15.28 -10.47
C LEU A 22 3.75 -14.84 -11.17
N VAL A 23 3.65 -14.08 -12.26
CA VAL A 23 4.83 -13.51 -12.92
C VAL A 23 5.58 -12.58 -11.99
N VAL A 24 4.89 -11.65 -11.31
CA VAL A 24 5.50 -10.74 -10.33
C VAL A 24 6.13 -11.53 -9.17
N PHE A 25 5.43 -12.54 -8.64
CA PHE A 25 5.96 -13.40 -7.59
C PHE A 25 7.24 -14.12 -8.04
N SER A 26 7.26 -14.67 -9.24
CA SER A 26 8.43 -15.36 -9.80
C SER A 26 9.64 -14.43 -9.95
N ILE A 27 9.41 -13.18 -10.38
CA ILE A 27 10.45 -12.14 -10.47
C ILE A 27 11.04 -11.85 -9.07
N TYR A 28 10.19 -11.69 -8.06
CA TYR A 28 10.65 -11.45 -6.69
C TYR A 28 11.37 -12.67 -6.11
N LEU A 29 10.91 -13.89 -6.37
CA LEU A 29 11.61 -15.11 -5.93
C LEU A 29 13.00 -15.25 -6.56
N ALA A 30 13.15 -14.88 -7.85
CA ALA A 30 14.43 -14.92 -8.54
C ALA A 30 15.48 -13.95 -7.96
N THR A 31 15.01 -12.90 -7.27
CA THR A 31 15.84 -11.86 -6.65
C THR A 31 15.73 -11.82 -5.13
N LEU A 32 15.15 -12.86 -4.52
CA LEU A 32 14.86 -12.93 -3.09
C LEU A 32 16.14 -12.90 -2.25
N ALA A 33 16.17 -12.07 -1.22
CA ALA A 33 17.29 -12.02 -0.30
C ALA A 33 17.47 -13.36 0.45
N PRO A 34 18.70 -13.90 0.49
CA PRO A 34 18.94 -15.21 1.09
C PRO A 34 18.96 -15.19 2.61
N SER A 35 18.91 -14.02 3.24
CA SER A 35 19.03 -13.82 4.67
C SER A 35 18.26 -12.57 5.12
N THR A 36 18.53 -12.11 6.33
CA THR A 36 18.02 -10.86 6.86
C THR A 36 18.79 -9.67 6.25
N ALA A 37 18.24 -8.45 6.39
CA ALA A 37 18.93 -7.20 6.08
C ALA A 37 19.15 -6.38 7.36
N MET A 38 19.76 -5.23 7.23
CA MET A 38 19.94 -4.25 8.31
C MET A 38 18.60 -3.70 8.82
N TRP A 39 18.67 -2.95 9.93
CA TRP A 39 17.54 -2.29 10.59
C TRP A 39 16.58 -3.29 11.24
N ASP A 40 15.28 -3.10 11.10
CA ASP A 40 14.26 -3.82 11.85
C ASP A 40 13.96 -5.22 11.28
N THR A 41 14.62 -5.62 10.18
CA THR A 41 14.40 -6.92 9.51
C THR A 41 14.62 -8.09 10.45
N SER A 42 15.76 -8.11 11.13
CA SER A 42 16.12 -9.21 12.05
C SER A 42 15.16 -9.29 13.23
N GLU A 43 14.75 -8.15 13.77
CA GLU A 43 13.80 -8.07 14.86
C GLU A 43 12.45 -8.69 14.48
N TYR A 44 11.87 -8.27 13.36
CA TYR A 44 10.57 -8.80 12.92
C TYR A 44 10.60 -10.29 12.58
N ILE A 45 11.69 -10.76 11.94
CA ILE A 45 11.88 -12.18 11.65
C ILE A 45 11.99 -12.99 12.95
N SER A 46 12.77 -12.50 13.91
CA SER A 46 12.96 -13.15 15.20
C SER A 46 11.68 -13.12 16.05
N ALA A 47 11.00 -11.97 16.12
CA ALA A 47 9.73 -11.82 16.83
C ALA A 47 8.65 -12.76 16.24
N ALA A 48 8.56 -12.86 14.92
CA ALA A 48 7.65 -13.81 14.28
C ALA A 48 8.01 -15.26 14.63
N TYR A 49 9.30 -15.61 14.63
CA TYR A 49 9.74 -16.98 14.95
C TYR A 49 9.43 -17.40 16.38
N VAL A 50 9.63 -16.52 17.37
CA VAL A 50 9.39 -16.84 18.78
C VAL A 50 7.98 -16.43 19.28
N LEU A 51 7.12 -15.91 18.42
CA LEU A 51 5.86 -15.24 18.81
C LEU A 51 6.11 -14.18 19.89
N GLY A 52 7.13 -13.34 19.68
CA GLY A 52 7.51 -12.24 20.55
C GLY A 52 6.72 -10.97 20.25
N ILE A 53 7.05 -9.92 20.99
CA ILE A 53 6.50 -8.58 20.83
C ILE A 53 7.64 -7.66 20.41
N PRO A 54 7.73 -7.30 19.12
CA PRO A 54 8.72 -6.35 18.63
C PRO A 54 8.37 -4.93 19.11
N HIS A 55 9.24 -3.96 18.77
CA HIS A 55 9.06 -2.55 19.15
C HIS A 55 7.64 -2.02 18.90
N PRO A 56 7.13 -1.11 19.75
CA PRO A 56 5.78 -0.59 19.68
C PRO A 56 5.37 -0.05 18.29
N PRO A 57 4.14 -0.38 17.85
CA PRO A 57 3.05 -1.00 18.61
C PRO A 57 3.04 -2.55 18.59
N GLY A 58 4.14 -3.20 18.22
CA GLY A 58 4.30 -4.65 18.25
C GLY A 58 3.71 -5.40 17.05
N ASN A 59 2.99 -4.74 16.17
CA ASN A 59 2.46 -5.23 14.88
C ASN A 59 1.96 -6.70 14.91
N PRO A 60 0.99 -7.02 15.80
CA PRO A 60 0.69 -8.40 16.15
C PRO A 60 0.15 -9.24 14.99
N PHE A 61 -0.57 -8.66 14.03
CA PHE A 61 -1.03 -9.41 12.87
C PHE A 61 0.14 -9.87 12.00
N PHE A 62 1.15 -9.03 11.81
CA PHE A 62 2.37 -9.44 11.11
C PHE A 62 3.10 -10.57 11.85
N VAL A 63 3.22 -10.47 13.17
CA VAL A 63 3.90 -11.51 13.98
C VAL A 63 3.20 -12.86 13.83
N LEU A 64 1.87 -12.90 13.86
CA LEU A 64 1.08 -14.12 13.65
C LEU A 64 1.26 -14.69 12.25
N LEU A 65 1.20 -13.83 11.23
CA LEU A 65 1.36 -14.22 9.83
C LEU A 65 2.78 -14.70 9.54
N GLY A 66 3.78 -13.97 10.05
CA GLY A 66 5.20 -14.36 9.95
C GLY A 66 5.49 -15.68 10.70
N ARG A 67 4.85 -15.92 11.85
CA ARG A 67 4.95 -17.22 12.56
C ARG A 67 4.41 -18.35 11.69
N PHE A 68 3.26 -18.15 11.04
CA PHE A 68 2.73 -19.16 10.12
C PHE A 68 3.75 -19.51 9.03
N PHE A 69 4.36 -18.52 8.39
CA PHE A 69 5.40 -18.76 7.38
C PHE A 69 6.66 -19.39 7.95
N ALA A 70 7.11 -18.98 9.14
CA ALA A 70 8.30 -19.52 9.80
C ALA A 70 8.22 -21.04 10.04
N ILE A 71 7.03 -21.57 10.34
CA ILE A 71 6.81 -22.99 10.63
C ILE A 71 6.44 -23.83 9.42
N LEU A 72 6.22 -23.23 8.24
CA LEU A 72 5.91 -23.99 7.02
C LEU A 72 7.03 -25.01 6.71
N PRO A 73 6.68 -26.24 6.33
CA PRO A 73 7.64 -27.30 6.02
C PRO A 73 8.24 -27.12 4.61
N LEU A 74 8.93 -25.99 4.36
CA LEU A 74 9.56 -25.67 3.09
C LEU A 74 11.02 -26.16 2.99
N GLY A 75 11.25 -27.40 3.37
CA GLY A 75 12.55 -28.06 3.29
C GLY A 75 13.63 -27.33 4.12
N ALA A 76 14.82 -27.18 3.56
CA ALA A 76 15.98 -26.60 4.22
C ALA A 76 16.00 -25.05 4.21
N LEU A 77 14.91 -24.37 3.79
CA LEU A 77 14.87 -22.92 3.78
C LEU A 77 14.96 -22.35 5.19
N SER A 78 15.83 -21.35 5.37
CA SER A 78 15.95 -20.62 6.63
C SER A 78 14.65 -19.88 6.99
N VAL A 79 14.45 -19.56 8.26
CA VAL A 79 13.29 -18.75 8.72
C VAL A 79 13.26 -17.40 8.01
N ALA A 80 14.42 -16.77 7.81
CA ALA A 80 14.53 -15.49 7.10
C ALA A 80 13.98 -15.60 5.66
N VAL A 81 14.41 -16.61 4.91
CA VAL A 81 13.93 -16.85 3.54
C VAL A 81 12.42 -17.10 3.51
N LYS A 82 11.88 -17.89 4.45
CA LYS A 82 10.43 -18.13 4.51
C LYS A 82 9.63 -16.85 4.74
N ILE A 83 10.12 -15.94 5.57
CA ILE A 83 9.46 -14.65 5.82
C ILE A 83 9.71 -13.67 4.67
N ASN A 84 10.84 -13.73 3.97
CA ASN A 84 11.05 -12.99 2.73
C ASN A 84 10.06 -13.45 1.62
N ILE A 85 9.75 -14.76 1.54
CA ILE A 85 8.71 -15.29 0.65
C ILE A 85 7.33 -14.68 0.99
N LEU A 86 7.00 -14.48 2.27
CA LEU A 86 5.78 -13.78 2.67
C LEU A 86 5.74 -12.37 2.07
N ALA A 87 6.84 -11.61 2.13
CA ALA A 87 6.91 -10.27 1.55
C ALA A 87 6.69 -10.30 0.02
N ALA A 88 7.36 -11.20 -0.68
CA ALA A 88 7.18 -11.39 -2.12
C ALA A 88 5.73 -11.76 -2.50
N LEU A 89 5.12 -12.69 -1.76
CA LEU A 89 3.76 -13.15 -2.00
C LEU A 89 2.73 -12.02 -1.80
N THR A 90 2.85 -11.28 -0.70
CA THR A 90 1.90 -10.19 -0.40
C THR A 90 1.96 -9.07 -1.41
N SER A 91 3.15 -8.70 -1.88
CA SER A 91 3.32 -7.72 -2.95
C SER A 91 2.79 -8.21 -4.30
N ALA A 92 2.99 -9.49 -4.62
CA ALA A 92 2.45 -10.08 -5.84
C ALA A 92 0.91 -10.11 -5.84
N VAL A 93 0.28 -10.40 -4.70
CA VAL A 93 -1.18 -10.31 -4.55
C VAL A 93 -1.66 -8.87 -4.76
N ALA A 94 -0.95 -7.89 -4.21
CA ALA A 94 -1.27 -6.48 -4.43
C ALA A 94 -1.22 -6.10 -5.91
N ALA A 95 -0.21 -6.57 -6.66
CA ALA A 95 -0.11 -6.35 -8.11
C ALA A 95 -1.34 -6.92 -8.86
N GLY A 96 -1.83 -8.10 -8.46
CA GLY A 96 -3.08 -8.67 -9.00
C GLY A 96 -4.31 -7.82 -8.70
N MET A 97 -4.38 -7.16 -7.54
CA MET A 97 -5.48 -6.24 -7.23
C MET A 97 -5.41 -4.96 -8.08
N TRP A 98 -4.20 -4.40 -8.28
CA TRP A 98 -4.02 -3.27 -9.20
C TRP A 98 -4.37 -3.62 -10.64
N PHE A 99 -4.06 -4.84 -11.08
CA PHE A 99 -4.54 -5.37 -12.36
C PHE A 99 -6.07 -5.29 -12.46
N LEU A 100 -6.79 -5.85 -11.48
CA LEU A 100 -8.26 -5.89 -11.49
C LEU A 100 -8.89 -4.50 -11.48
N ILE A 101 -8.33 -3.57 -10.70
CA ILE A 101 -8.79 -2.19 -10.64
C ILE A 101 -8.59 -1.50 -12.00
N THR A 102 -7.41 -1.66 -12.60
CA THR A 102 -7.10 -1.06 -13.91
C THR A 102 -7.98 -1.63 -15.00
N GLU A 103 -8.15 -2.96 -15.05
CA GLU A 103 -9.07 -3.61 -15.99
C GLU A 103 -10.48 -3.04 -15.87
N ARG A 104 -10.99 -2.88 -14.62
CA ARG A 104 -12.33 -2.32 -14.39
C ARG A 104 -12.46 -0.88 -14.88
N ILE A 105 -11.45 -0.05 -14.70
CA ILE A 105 -11.45 1.31 -15.24
C ILE A 105 -11.49 1.29 -16.77
N LEU A 106 -10.68 0.43 -17.40
CA LEU A 106 -10.57 0.31 -18.85
C LEU A 106 -11.84 -0.24 -19.53
N VAL A 107 -12.73 -0.93 -18.81
CA VAL A 107 -14.02 -1.39 -19.35
C VAL A 107 -14.87 -0.24 -19.90
N ASN A 108 -14.81 0.92 -19.27
CA ASN A 108 -15.57 2.09 -19.70
C ASN A 108 -14.93 2.81 -20.90
N TRP A 109 -13.82 2.30 -21.39
CA TRP A 109 -13.00 2.97 -22.38
C TRP A 109 -12.66 2.09 -23.59
N LEU A 110 -12.14 0.87 -23.32
CA LEU A 110 -11.67 -0.04 -24.37
C LEU A 110 -12.69 -1.16 -24.61
N PRO A 111 -13.16 -1.36 -25.86
CA PRO A 111 -14.13 -2.42 -26.17
C PRO A 111 -13.49 -3.81 -26.09
N GLU A 112 -12.23 -3.96 -26.52
CA GLU A 112 -11.59 -5.24 -26.66
C GLU A 112 -11.00 -5.75 -25.35
N ARG A 113 -11.30 -7.01 -25.00
CA ARG A 113 -10.85 -7.62 -23.75
C ARG A 113 -9.33 -7.71 -23.66
N TRP A 114 -8.65 -8.05 -24.77
CA TRP A 114 -7.20 -8.18 -24.77
C TRP A 114 -6.49 -6.85 -24.48
N GLN A 115 -7.03 -5.72 -24.99
CA GLN A 115 -6.52 -4.38 -24.71
C GLN A 115 -6.59 -4.05 -23.23
N ARG A 116 -7.74 -4.35 -22.58
CA ARG A 116 -7.94 -4.16 -21.15
C ARG A 116 -6.97 -5.01 -20.31
N ILE A 117 -6.80 -6.27 -20.69
CA ILE A 117 -5.85 -7.18 -20.02
C ILE A 117 -4.43 -6.68 -20.16
N THR A 118 -4.02 -6.23 -21.34
CA THR A 118 -2.68 -5.68 -21.56
C THR A 118 -2.43 -4.42 -20.74
N GLY A 119 -3.37 -3.45 -20.77
CA GLY A 119 -3.26 -2.24 -19.96
C GLY A 119 -3.24 -2.53 -18.45
N ALA A 120 -4.02 -3.51 -17.99
CA ALA A 120 -4.05 -3.93 -16.60
C ALA A 120 -2.76 -4.65 -16.18
N ALA A 121 -2.19 -5.48 -17.03
CA ALA A 121 -0.90 -6.13 -16.79
C ALA A 121 0.24 -5.11 -16.71
N LEU A 122 0.23 -4.09 -17.59
CA LEU A 122 1.18 -2.98 -17.53
C LEU A 122 1.10 -2.25 -16.19
N ALA A 123 -0.10 -1.94 -15.68
CA ALA A 123 -0.27 -1.28 -14.39
C ALA A 123 0.36 -2.09 -13.24
N ALA A 124 0.06 -3.39 -13.20
CA ALA A 124 0.60 -4.29 -12.19
C ALA A 124 2.13 -4.39 -12.27
N LEU A 125 2.69 -4.54 -13.47
CA LEU A 125 4.14 -4.66 -13.69
C LEU A 125 4.85 -3.34 -13.37
N ILE A 126 4.33 -2.20 -13.82
CA ILE A 126 4.90 -0.89 -13.51
C ILE A 126 4.99 -0.72 -12.00
N GLY A 127 3.87 -0.85 -11.26
CA GLY A 127 3.86 -0.66 -9.82
C GLY A 127 4.69 -1.69 -9.04
N ALA A 128 4.83 -2.92 -9.56
CA ALA A 128 5.63 -3.97 -8.92
C ALA A 128 7.14 -3.83 -9.15
N THR A 129 7.57 -3.19 -10.25
CA THR A 129 8.99 -3.06 -10.60
C THR A 129 9.61 -1.74 -10.17
N GLU A 130 8.87 -0.87 -9.48
CA GLU A 130 9.40 0.32 -8.83
C GLU A 130 10.40 -0.04 -7.73
N PHE A 131 11.46 0.75 -7.60
CA PHE A 131 12.58 0.46 -6.69
C PHE A 131 12.14 0.15 -5.26
N THR A 132 11.36 1.04 -4.64
CA THR A 132 10.92 0.85 -3.25
C THR A 132 10.04 -0.40 -3.10
N VAL A 133 9.14 -0.64 -4.05
CA VAL A 133 8.25 -1.82 -4.03
C VAL A 133 9.06 -3.10 -4.18
N TRP A 134 9.98 -3.15 -5.14
CA TRP A 134 10.85 -4.31 -5.36
C TRP A 134 11.72 -4.58 -4.13
N ASN A 135 12.41 -3.56 -3.63
CA ASN A 135 13.30 -3.70 -2.49
C ASN A 135 12.58 -4.26 -1.25
N GLN A 136 11.38 -3.75 -0.94
CA GLN A 136 10.58 -4.24 0.18
C GLN A 136 9.97 -5.63 -0.07
N SER A 137 9.83 -6.04 -1.33
CA SER A 137 9.23 -7.33 -1.70
C SER A 137 10.21 -8.49 -1.70
N VAL A 138 11.51 -8.23 -1.86
CA VAL A 138 12.55 -9.28 -1.90
C VAL A 138 13.25 -9.49 -0.56
N VAL A 139 13.09 -8.54 0.35
CA VAL A 139 13.54 -8.66 1.74
C VAL A 139 12.44 -8.14 2.67
N ASN A 140 12.07 -8.93 3.66
CA ASN A 140 11.09 -8.47 4.64
C ASN A 140 11.75 -7.50 5.61
N GLU A 141 11.84 -6.23 5.22
CA GLU A 141 12.37 -5.23 6.15
C GLU A 141 11.41 -4.99 7.32
N LYS A 142 10.09 -4.99 7.03
CA LYS A 142 9.02 -4.74 8.01
C LYS A 142 7.67 -5.25 7.50
N VAL A 143 6.62 -4.65 8.03
CA VAL A 143 5.20 -4.97 7.81
C VAL A 143 4.60 -4.38 6.52
N TYR A 144 5.39 -3.71 5.67
CA TYR A 144 4.89 -2.82 4.61
C TYR A 144 4.23 -3.57 3.47
N THR A 145 4.76 -4.72 3.06
CA THR A 145 4.19 -5.51 1.96
C THR A 145 2.83 -6.12 2.33
N VAL A 146 2.65 -6.50 3.60
CA VAL A 146 1.34 -6.95 4.12
C VAL A 146 0.33 -5.79 4.12
N SER A 147 0.75 -4.57 4.49
CA SER A 147 -0.09 -3.38 4.38
C SER A 147 -0.44 -3.05 2.92
N LEU A 148 0.53 -3.17 2.01
CA LEU A 148 0.32 -2.99 0.56
C LEU A 148 -0.77 -3.93 0.05
N MET A 149 -0.67 -5.22 0.37
CA MET A 149 -1.69 -6.22 0.02
C MET A 149 -3.07 -5.85 0.59
N GLY A 150 -3.14 -5.53 1.88
CA GLY A 150 -4.39 -5.19 2.55
C GLY A 150 -5.07 -3.98 1.91
N LEU A 151 -4.31 -2.91 1.64
CA LEU A 151 -4.83 -1.69 1.01
C LEU A 151 -5.25 -1.92 -0.45
N ALA A 152 -4.53 -2.75 -1.20
CA ALA A 152 -4.90 -3.12 -2.57
C ALA A 152 -6.20 -3.94 -2.60
N ILE A 153 -6.39 -4.88 -1.67
CA ILE A 153 -7.63 -5.66 -1.52
C ILE A 153 -8.80 -4.73 -1.14
N ILE A 154 -8.62 -3.85 -0.15
CA ILE A 154 -9.63 -2.86 0.24
C ILE A 154 -10.02 -1.98 -0.95
N SER A 155 -9.03 -1.54 -1.74
CA SER A 155 -9.26 -0.75 -2.95
C SER A 155 -10.10 -1.51 -3.97
N TRP A 156 -9.78 -2.75 -4.25
CA TRP A 156 -10.58 -3.60 -5.13
C TRP A 156 -12.01 -3.80 -4.63
N LEU A 157 -12.18 -4.13 -3.34
CA LEU A 157 -13.52 -4.31 -2.76
C LEU A 157 -14.34 -3.01 -2.81
N THR A 158 -13.71 -1.86 -2.61
CA THR A 158 -14.39 -0.56 -2.68
C THR A 158 -14.81 -0.23 -4.11
N VAL A 159 -13.98 -0.51 -5.11
CA VAL A 159 -14.35 -0.37 -6.53
C VAL A 159 -15.53 -1.28 -6.86
N ARG A 160 -15.51 -2.56 -6.43
CA ARG A 160 -16.62 -3.49 -6.62
C ARG A 160 -17.89 -3.06 -5.90
N TRP A 161 -17.76 -2.50 -4.70
CA TRP A 161 -18.91 -1.91 -4.00
C TRP A 161 -19.48 -0.71 -4.77
N SER A 162 -18.61 0.14 -5.32
CA SER A 162 -19.02 1.32 -6.09
C SER A 162 -19.72 0.98 -7.40
N ASP A 163 -19.51 -0.21 -7.95
CA ASP A 163 -20.23 -0.69 -9.15
C ASP A 163 -21.72 -0.91 -8.86
N ASP A 164 -22.06 -1.49 -7.70
CA ASP A 164 -23.45 -1.82 -7.31
C ASP A 164 -23.67 -1.54 -5.81
N PRO A 165 -23.79 -0.26 -5.41
CA PRO A 165 -23.91 0.12 -4.00
C PRO A 165 -25.28 -0.18 -3.38
N ASP A 166 -26.30 -0.51 -4.19
CA ASP A 166 -27.63 -0.91 -3.79
C ASP A 166 -27.87 -2.43 -3.92
N GLY A 167 -26.86 -3.14 -4.41
CA GLY A 167 -26.95 -4.57 -4.67
C GLY A 167 -26.98 -5.43 -3.41
N PRO A 168 -27.34 -6.71 -3.56
CA PRO A 168 -27.53 -7.63 -2.43
C PRO A 168 -26.24 -7.94 -1.63
N LYS A 169 -25.08 -7.61 -2.18
CA LYS A 169 -23.77 -7.81 -1.54
C LYS A 169 -23.18 -6.52 -0.95
N ALA A 170 -23.80 -5.35 -1.20
CA ALA A 170 -23.19 -4.04 -0.86
C ALA A 170 -22.87 -3.91 0.63
N ASP A 171 -23.80 -4.27 1.52
CA ASP A 171 -23.57 -4.19 2.96
C ASP A 171 -22.46 -5.14 3.43
N ARG A 172 -22.42 -6.35 2.89
CA ARG A 172 -21.38 -7.34 3.21
C ARG A 172 -19.98 -6.85 2.80
N LEU A 173 -19.88 -6.17 1.65
CA LEU A 173 -18.63 -5.59 1.19
C LEU A 173 -18.15 -4.47 2.13
N LEU A 174 -19.05 -3.58 2.59
CA LEU A 174 -18.69 -2.53 3.55
C LEU A 174 -18.24 -3.10 4.90
N VAL A 175 -18.94 -4.12 5.40
CA VAL A 175 -18.55 -4.81 6.64
C VAL A 175 -17.18 -5.50 6.48
N MET A 176 -16.94 -6.14 5.34
CA MET A 176 -15.63 -6.75 5.04
C MET A 176 -14.51 -5.70 4.94
N ILE A 177 -14.78 -4.57 4.28
CA ILE A 177 -13.83 -3.45 4.20
C ILE A 177 -13.49 -2.94 5.60
N ALA A 178 -14.50 -2.75 6.47
CA ALA A 178 -14.28 -2.32 7.86
C ALA A 178 -13.43 -3.34 8.64
N TYR A 179 -13.72 -4.64 8.52
CA TYR A 179 -12.90 -5.71 9.10
C TYR A 179 -11.44 -5.65 8.63
N LEU A 180 -11.23 -5.51 7.32
CA LEU A 180 -9.88 -5.44 6.75
C LEU A 180 -9.13 -4.17 7.15
N LEU A 181 -9.81 -3.03 7.33
CA LEU A 181 -9.21 -1.83 7.89
C LEU A 181 -8.71 -2.07 9.33
N GLY A 182 -9.51 -2.75 10.16
CA GLY A 182 -9.10 -3.13 11.51
C GLY A 182 -7.92 -4.10 11.53
N LEU A 183 -7.96 -5.12 10.68
CA LEU A 183 -6.87 -6.09 10.53
C LEU A 183 -5.58 -5.43 9.99
N GLY A 184 -5.73 -4.53 9.02
CA GLY A 184 -4.63 -3.71 8.50
C GLY A 184 -3.99 -2.83 9.57
N TYR A 185 -4.81 -2.25 10.48
CA TYR A 185 -4.30 -1.48 11.62
C TYR A 185 -3.53 -2.37 12.61
N ALA A 186 -3.97 -3.61 12.83
CA ALA A 186 -3.25 -4.57 13.66
C ALA A 186 -1.94 -5.09 13.02
N ASN A 187 -1.79 -4.91 11.70
CA ASN A 187 -0.51 -5.09 11.00
C ASN A 187 0.39 -3.86 11.17
N HIS A 188 -0.12 -2.70 10.77
CA HIS A 188 0.54 -1.41 10.90
C HIS A 188 -0.49 -0.30 10.68
N MET A 189 -0.34 0.86 11.36
CA MET A 189 -1.28 1.98 11.19
C MET A 189 -1.45 2.45 9.74
N MET A 190 -0.47 2.21 8.86
CA MET A 190 -0.58 2.41 7.42
C MET A 190 -1.78 1.66 6.82
N GLY A 191 -2.15 0.49 7.33
CA GLY A 191 -3.29 -0.31 6.86
C GLY A 191 -4.64 0.42 6.93
N PHE A 192 -4.72 1.55 7.64
CA PHE A 192 -5.91 2.39 7.73
C PHE A 192 -5.98 3.50 6.67
N LEU A 193 -4.94 3.69 5.84
CA LEU A 193 -4.84 4.81 4.88
C LEU A 193 -5.91 4.78 3.77
N ALA A 194 -6.56 3.65 3.52
CA ALA A 194 -7.70 3.60 2.60
C ALA A 194 -9.00 4.18 3.22
N GLY A 195 -9.07 4.34 4.54
CA GLY A 195 -10.27 4.78 5.24
C GLY A 195 -10.90 6.06 4.68
N PRO A 196 -10.14 7.17 4.56
CA PRO A 196 -10.68 8.42 3.98
C PRO A 196 -11.25 8.23 2.57
N ALA A 197 -10.59 7.44 1.72
CA ALA A 197 -11.05 7.16 0.37
C ALA A 197 -12.34 6.32 0.34
N VAL A 198 -12.47 5.35 1.24
CA VAL A 198 -13.71 4.57 1.41
C VAL A 198 -14.87 5.48 1.83
N VAL A 199 -14.64 6.39 2.78
CA VAL A 199 -15.65 7.36 3.23
C VAL A 199 -16.10 8.24 2.06
N VAL A 200 -15.16 8.77 1.25
CA VAL A 200 -15.49 9.58 0.07
C VAL A 200 -16.26 8.75 -0.97
N ALA A 201 -15.85 7.51 -1.23
CA ALA A 201 -16.59 6.62 -2.14
C ALA A 201 -18.05 6.44 -1.69
N VAL A 202 -18.26 6.19 -0.38
CA VAL A 202 -19.61 6.06 0.19
C VAL A 202 -20.39 7.36 0.07
N ALA A 203 -19.78 8.50 0.39
CA ALA A 203 -20.42 9.81 0.31
C ALA A 203 -20.87 10.15 -1.12
N VAL A 204 -20.06 9.81 -2.13
CA VAL A 204 -20.36 10.10 -3.54
C VAL A 204 -21.35 9.11 -4.14
N ARG A 205 -21.25 7.83 -3.79
CA ARG A 205 -22.04 6.76 -4.44
C ARG A 205 -23.37 6.49 -3.75
N ARG A 206 -23.42 6.55 -2.42
CA ARG A 206 -24.60 6.26 -1.62
C ARG A 206 -24.55 6.96 -0.27
N PRO A 207 -24.75 8.28 -0.19
CA PRO A 207 -24.66 9.05 1.06
C PRO A 207 -25.66 8.57 2.15
N GLN A 208 -26.80 8.00 1.74
CA GLN A 208 -27.80 7.44 2.69
C GLN A 208 -27.21 6.30 3.56
N THR A 209 -26.09 5.72 3.16
CA THR A 209 -25.38 4.70 3.97
C THR A 209 -25.01 5.24 5.33
N PHE A 210 -24.67 6.53 5.46
CA PHE A 210 -24.34 7.18 6.74
C PHE A 210 -25.53 7.29 7.70
N LEU A 211 -26.76 7.12 7.24
CA LEU A 211 -27.97 7.10 8.08
C LEU A 211 -28.35 5.68 8.53
N ARG A 212 -27.66 4.66 8.07
CA ARG A 212 -27.97 3.24 8.34
C ARG A 212 -27.24 2.78 9.62
N TRP A 213 -27.70 3.25 10.79
CA TRP A 213 -27.04 3.03 12.06
C TRP A 213 -26.73 1.56 12.38
N LYS A 214 -27.61 0.60 11.99
CA LYS A 214 -27.34 -0.85 12.16
C LYS A 214 -26.10 -1.29 11.37
N LEU A 215 -25.98 -0.86 10.13
CA LEU A 215 -24.81 -1.16 9.30
C LEU A 215 -23.54 -0.52 9.89
N ILE A 216 -23.63 0.71 10.39
CA ILE A 216 -22.52 1.39 11.04
C ILE A 216 -22.06 0.61 12.27
N VAL A 217 -22.98 0.20 13.15
CA VAL A 217 -22.64 -0.58 14.37
C VAL A 217 -21.99 -1.91 14.00
N ILE A 218 -22.53 -2.63 13.01
CA ILE A 218 -21.94 -3.89 12.52
C ILE A 218 -20.53 -3.64 11.93
N SER A 219 -20.35 -2.57 11.17
CA SER A 219 -19.06 -2.23 10.57
C SER A 219 -18.02 -1.85 11.63
N VAL A 220 -18.42 -1.09 12.65
CA VAL A 220 -17.55 -0.79 13.82
C VAL A 220 -17.19 -2.08 14.56
N GLY A 221 -18.16 -2.96 14.81
CA GLY A 221 -17.89 -4.29 15.40
C GLY A 221 -16.92 -5.13 14.56
N ALA A 222 -17.08 -5.11 13.25
CA ALA A 222 -16.18 -5.82 12.33
C ALA A 222 -14.75 -5.22 12.34
N LEU A 223 -14.63 -3.89 12.39
CA LEU A 223 -13.36 -3.21 12.53
C LEU A 223 -12.65 -3.60 13.83
N LEU A 224 -13.35 -3.57 14.96
CA LEU A 224 -12.83 -3.97 16.27
C LEU A 224 -12.43 -5.46 16.28
N LEU A 225 -13.22 -6.33 15.61
CA LEU A 225 -12.87 -7.73 15.42
C LEU A 225 -11.58 -7.87 14.57
N GLY A 226 -11.42 -7.06 13.53
CA GLY A 226 -10.18 -7.00 12.76
C GLY A 226 -8.95 -6.58 13.58
N MET A 227 -9.14 -5.76 14.61
CA MET A 227 -8.08 -5.35 15.53
C MET A 227 -7.77 -6.41 16.61
N SER A 228 -8.52 -7.51 16.69
CA SER A 228 -8.34 -8.55 17.72
C SER A 228 -6.93 -9.14 17.84
N PRO A 229 -6.06 -9.16 16.80
CA PRO A 229 -4.67 -9.58 16.97
C PRO A 229 -3.91 -8.82 18.08
N PHE A 230 -4.29 -7.57 18.41
CA PHE A 230 -3.69 -6.85 19.54
C PHE A 230 -3.86 -7.58 20.87
N LEU A 231 -4.91 -8.39 21.05
CA LEU A 231 -5.12 -9.19 22.26
C LEU A 231 -4.04 -10.24 22.48
N THR A 232 -3.30 -10.61 21.44
CA THR A 232 -2.17 -11.56 21.58
C THR A 232 -1.01 -10.96 22.38
N GLN A 233 -0.85 -9.63 22.39
CA GLN A 233 0.26 -8.97 23.07
C GLN A 233 0.23 -9.21 24.60
N PRO A 234 -0.85 -8.84 25.35
CA PRO A 234 -0.89 -9.10 26.79
C PRO A 234 -0.82 -10.59 27.13
N ILE A 235 -1.42 -11.46 26.30
CA ILE A 235 -1.35 -12.91 26.47
C ILE A 235 0.09 -13.39 26.34
N ARG A 236 0.82 -12.95 25.30
CA ARG A 236 2.21 -13.35 25.09
C ARG A 236 3.16 -12.73 26.11
N ALA A 237 2.97 -11.46 26.46
CA ALA A 237 3.78 -10.78 27.47
C ALA A 237 3.75 -11.51 28.82
N ALA A 238 2.58 -12.02 29.24
CA ALA A 238 2.43 -12.80 30.46
C ALA A 238 3.21 -14.15 30.45
N HIS A 239 3.68 -14.60 29.30
CA HIS A 239 4.46 -15.84 29.12
C HIS A 239 5.96 -15.55 28.86
N PHE A 240 6.41 -14.33 29.09
CA PHE A 240 7.83 -13.90 28.99
C PHE A 240 8.53 -14.38 27.71
N PRO A 241 8.06 -14.03 26.52
CA PRO A 241 8.72 -14.42 25.28
C PRO A 241 10.12 -13.79 25.20
N ALA A 242 11.03 -14.40 24.43
CA ALA A 242 12.41 -13.93 24.28
C ALA A 242 12.54 -12.49 23.74
N ILE A 243 11.53 -12.02 22.99
CA ILE A 243 11.40 -10.61 22.57
C ILE A 243 10.08 -10.12 23.16
N ASN A 244 10.13 -9.15 24.07
CA ASN A 244 8.97 -8.65 24.83
C ASN A 244 9.09 -7.14 25.04
N GLU A 245 9.13 -6.37 23.94
CA GLU A 245 9.28 -4.93 24.05
C GLU A 245 8.02 -4.25 24.59
N GLY A 246 8.23 -3.30 25.51
CA GLY A 246 7.16 -2.57 26.17
C GLY A 246 6.40 -3.39 27.22
N GLU A 247 6.67 -4.68 27.39
CA GLU A 247 6.08 -5.60 28.40
C GLU A 247 4.59 -5.33 28.67
N PRO A 248 3.68 -5.45 27.68
CA PRO A 248 2.28 -5.07 27.81
C PRO A 248 1.47 -6.02 28.70
N THR A 249 1.95 -6.32 29.93
CA THR A 249 1.31 -7.20 30.89
C THR A 249 0.18 -6.55 31.68
N THR A 250 0.18 -5.21 31.78
CA THR A 250 -0.87 -4.41 32.43
C THR A 250 -1.62 -3.59 31.37
N TRP A 251 -2.84 -3.15 31.73
CA TRP A 251 -3.62 -2.29 30.83
C TRP A 251 -2.89 -0.99 30.46
N ASN A 252 -2.22 -0.36 31.42
CA ASN A 252 -1.47 0.87 31.19
C ASN A 252 -0.25 0.62 30.28
N ALA A 253 0.49 -0.45 30.49
CA ALA A 253 1.62 -0.84 29.63
C ALA A 253 1.14 -1.18 28.21
N PHE A 254 -0.01 -1.90 28.10
CA PHE A 254 -0.62 -2.18 26.81
C PHE A 254 -1.02 -0.90 26.06
N LEU A 255 -1.70 0.03 26.73
CA LEU A 255 -2.09 1.31 26.11
C LEU A 255 -0.88 2.17 25.74
N TYR A 256 0.17 2.19 26.57
CA TYR A 256 1.41 2.88 26.27
C TYR A 256 2.09 2.31 25.01
N ASN A 257 2.14 0.98 24.90
CA ASN A 257 2.66 0.26 23.73
C ASN A 257 1.80 0.53 22.48
N PHE A 258 0.49 0.33 22.60
CA PHE A 258 -0.49 0.57 21.53
C PHE A 258 -0.41 2.00 20.98
N ASN A 259 -0.29 3.00 21.87
CA ASN A 259 -0.18 4.41 21.51
C ASN A 259 1.23 4.81 21.06
N ARG A 260 2.20 3.89 21.04
CA ARG A 260 3.59 4.17 20.66
C ARG A 260 4.23 5.27 21.55
N GLY A 261 3.96 5.22 22.85
CA GLY A 261 4.35 6.25 23.82
C GLY A 261 5.86 6.52 23.88
N GLN A 262 6.68 5.49 23.58
CA GLN A 262 8.15 5.60 23.59
C GLN A 262 8.73 6.56 22.52
N TYR A 263 7.98 6.87 21.45
CA TYR A 263 8.56 7.64 20.34
C TYR A 263 8.42 9.15 20.48
N GLY A 264 7.64 9.65 21.45
CA GLY A 264 7.29 11.06 21.51
C GLY A 264 6.74 11.59 20.18
N LYS A 265 5.57 12.14 20.15
CA LYS A 265 4.99 12.67 18.91
C LYS A 265 5.08 14.19 18.93
N PRO A 266 5.91 14.82 18.07
CA PRO A 266 5.83 16.26 17.90
C PRO A 266 4.41 16.63 17.44
N ALA A 267 3.91 17.79 17.88
CA ALA A 267 2.64 18.28 17.39
C ALA A 267 2.65 18.41 15.88
N LEU A 268 1.52 18.10 15.21
CA LEU A 268 1.46 18.16 13.74
C LEU A 268 1.76 19.55 13.18
N LEU A 269 1.53 20.61 13.96
CA LEU A 269 1.83 21.99 13.57
C LEU A 269 3.29 22.37 13.83
N ASP A 270 3.98 21.63 14.71
CA ASP A 270 5.41 21.79 14.97
C ASP A 270 6.20 20.99 13.92
N ARG A 271 6.50 21.65 12.78
CA ARG A 271 7.12 20.99 11.65
C ARG A 271 8.59 20.69 11.91
N GLN A 272 8.97 19.40 11.76
CA GLN A 272 10.34 18.94 11.95
C GLN A 272 11.28 19.33 10.80
N ALA A 273 10.71 19.65 9.62
CA ALA A 273 11.34 20.27 8.47
C ALA A 273 10.30 21.08 7.69
N PRO A 274 10.70 22.10 6.91
CA PRO A 274 9.78 22.85 6.05
C PRO A 274 9.00 21.89 5.13
N TYR A 275 7.69 22.13 4.99
CA TYR A 275 6.83 21.20 4.25
C TYR A 275 7.22 21.06 2.77
N PHE A 276 7.49 22.17 2.07
CA PHE A 276 7.80 22.15 0.65
C PHE A 276 9.23 21.67 0.37
N ASP A 277 10.23 22.34 0.94
CA ASP A 277 11.63 22.07 0.63
C ASP A 277 12.15 20.80 1.31
N GLY A 278 11.76 20.58 2.57
CA GLY A 278 12.17 19.41 3.35
C GLY A 278 11.32 18.19 3.00
N GLN A 279 10.04 18.21 3.39
CA GLN A 279 9.21 17.00 3.42
C GLN A 279 8.68 16.61 2.02
N LEU A 280 8.15 17.54 1.24
CA LEU A 280 7.73 17.28 -0.13
C LEU A 280 8.94 17.08 -1.04
N GLY A 281 10.02 17.82 -0.81
CA GLY A 281 11.31 17.62 -1.50
C GLY A 281 11.89 16.22 -1.26
N MET A 282 11.77 15.68 -0.05
CA MET A 282 12.13 14.29 0.28
C MET A 282 11.27 13.28 -0.50
N PHE A 283 9.94 13.46 -0.52
CA PHE A 283 9.06 12.59 -1.31
C PHE A 283 9.40 12.63 -2.80
N TRP A 284 9.66 13.82 -3.36
CA TRP A 284 10.10 13.97 -4.74
C TRP A 284 11.43 13.26 -5.01
N MET A 285 12.38 13.33 -4.08
CA MET A 285 13.63 12.58 -4.18
C MET A 285 13.36 11.06 -4.23
N TYR A 286 12.50 10.54 -3.36
CA TYR A 286 12.12 9.13 -3.36
C TYR A 286 11.36 8.73 -4.63
N PHE A 287 10.49 9.59 -5.16
CA PHE A 287 9.82 9.36 -6.43
C PHE A 287 10.82 9.23 -7.59
N ARG A 288 11.86 10.05 -7.62
CA ARG A 288 12.93 9.94 -8.63
C ARG A 288 13.71 8.62 -8.56
N TRP A 289 13.74 7.95 -7.41
CA TRP A 289 14.43 6.67 -7.25
C TRP A 289 13.71 5.50 -7.90
N GLN A 290 12.42 5.61 -8.17
CA GLN A 290 11.61 4.44 -8.47
C GLN A 290 12.08 3.65 -9.70
N TRP A 291 12.70 4.30 -10.67
CA TRP A 291 13.20 3.61 -11.88
C TRP A 291 14.71 3.70 -12.10
N LEU A 292 15.38 4.65 -11.51
CA LEU A 292 16.76 5.00 -11.88
C LEU A 292 17.60 5.43 -10.67
N ARG A 293 17.44 4.75 -9.54
CA ARG A 293 18.16 5.14 -8.31
C ARG A 293 19.66 5.24 -8.53
N ASP A 294 20.27 4.25 -9.17
CA ASP A 294 21.73 4.15 -9.32
C ASP A 294 22.29 5.04 -10.44
N VAL A 295 21.45 5.41 -11.42
CA VAL A 295 21.82 6.33 -12.50
C VAL A 295 22.09 7.75 -12.00
N LYS A 296 21.54 8.11 -10.84
CA LYS A 296 21.73 9.42 -10.19
C LYS A 296 23.20 9.80 -10.05
N VAL A 297 24.07 8.85 -9.73
CA VAL A 297 25.49 9.14 -9.46
C VAL A 297 26.21 9.61 -10.72
N GLN A 298 25.89 9.03 -11.88
CA GLN A 298 26.55 9.33 -13.15
C GLN A 298 25.79 10.35 -14.01
N TYR A 299 24.43 10.31 -13.99
CA TYR A 299 23.60 11.10 -14.89
C TYR A 299 22.37 11.70 -14.17
N PRO A 300 22.54 12.66 -13.26
CA PRO A 300 21.43 13.20 -12.46
C PRO A 300 20.37 13.91 -13.30
N ALA A 301 20.76 14.51 -14.42
CA ALA A 301 19.81 15.17 -15.34
C ALA A 301 18.89 14.14 -16.02
N ILE A 302 19.44 13.00 -16.46
CA ILE A 302 18.65 11.93 -17.08
C ILE A 302 17.65 11.38 -16.09
N GLN A 303 18.04 11.09 -14.86
CA GLN A 303 17.13 10.65 -13.82
C GLN A 303 15.97 11.64 -13.61
N SER A 304 16.27 12.94 -13.53
CA SER A 304 15.25 13.96 -13.32
C SER A 304 14.28 14.08 -14.50
N ILE A 305 14.77 13.99 -15.73
CA ILE A 305 13.93 14.01 -16.95
C ILE A 305 13.00 12.80 -16.98
N LEU A 306 13.53 11.60 -16.76
CA LEU A 306 12.71 10.37 -16.78
C LEU A 306 11.70 10.33 -15.64
N ALA A 307 12.06 10.80 -14.46
CA ALA A 307 11.11 10.95 -13.35
C ALA A 307 10.00 11.97 -13.65
N MET A 308 10.34 13.08 -14.34
CA MET A 308 9.35 14.05 -14.78
C MET A 308 8.40 13.45 -15.84
N VAL A 309 8.93 12.71 -16.81
CA VAL A 309 8.10 11.99 -17.80
C VAL A 309 7.17 10.99 -17.10
N TYR A 310 7.69 10.23 -16.14
CA TYR A 310 6.90 9.29 -15.35
C TYR A 310 5.82 9.97 -14.50
N MET A 311 6.14 11.13 -13.91
CA MET A 311 5.16 11.95 -13.19
C MET A 311 4.05 12.45 -14.11
N LEU A 312 4.41 13.03 -15.28
CA LEU A 312 3.44 13.53 -16.25
C LEU A 312 2.56 12.41 -16.81
N LEU A 313 3.13 11.23 -17.04
CA LEU A 313 2.39 10.05 -17.48
C LEU A 313 1.31 9.65 -16.46
N GLY A 314 1.66 9.59 -15.18
CA GLY A 314 0.71 9.28 -14.12
C GLY A 314 -0.36 10.38 -13.94
N LEU A 315 0.01 11.66 -14.01
CA LEU A 315 -0.95 12.76 -13.96
C LEU A 315 -1.92 12.73 -15.13
N MET A 316 -1.43 12.45 -16.34
CA MET A 316 -2.28 12.25 -17.52
C MET A 316 -3.24 11.08 -17.32
N GLY A 317 -2.76 9.95 -16.81
CA GLY A 317 -3.60 8.79 -16.48
C GLY A 317 -4.65 9.12 -15.43
N GLY A 318 -4.30 9.89 -14.40
CA GLY A 318 -5.25 10.40 -13.40
C GLY A 318 -6.34 11.29 -14.03
N TYR A 319 -5.96 12.18 -14.95
CA TYR A 319 -6.92 13.00 -15.71
C TYR A 319 -7.86 12.14 -16.56
N VAL A 320 -7.31 11.16 -17.27
CA VAL A 320 -8.10 10.23 -18.10
C VAL A 320 -9.04 9.38 -17.22
N HIS A 321 -8.56 8.89 -16.07
CA HIS A 321 -9.40 8.20 -15.11
C HIS A 321 -10.60 9.06 -14.68
N TRP A 322 -10.36 10.33 -14.32
CA TRP A 322 -11.42 11.28 -13.98
C TRP A 322 -12.43 11.48 -15.10
N LYS A 323 -11.97 11.50 -16.36
CA LYS A 323 -12.85 11.67 -17.55
C LYS A 323 -13.64 10.41 -17.89
N ARG A 324 -13.04 9.24 -17.79
CA ARG A 324 -13.59 7.96 -18.28
C ARG A 324 -14.35 7.18 -17.21
N ASP A 325 -13.95 7.27 -15.93
CA ASP A 325 -14.61 6.58 -14.81
C ASP A 325 -14.63 7.42 -13.54
N ARG A 326 -15.50 8.42 -13.51
CA ARG A 326 -15.67 9.29 -12.34
C ARG A 326 -16.06 8.53 -11.06
N LYS A 327 -16.74 7.39 -11.20
CA LYS A 327 -17.25 6.64 -10.05
C LYS A 327 -16.11 6.08 -9.20
N SER A 328 -15.15 5.41 -9.83
CA SER A 328 -13.97 4.89 -9.13
C SER A 328 -12.91 5.97 -8.90
N PHE A 329 -12.89 7.05 -9.71
CA PHE A 329 -11.93 8.15 -9.54
C PHE A 329 -12.03 8.81 -8.17
N TRP A 330 -13.23 9.06 -7.63
CA TRP A 330 -13.36 9.69 -6.32
C TRP A 330 -12.72 8.86 -5.20
N TYR A 331 -12.83 7.55 -5.29
CA TYR A 331 -12.09 6.66 -4.40
C TYR A 331 -10.58 6.77 -4.65
N PHE A 332 -10.16 6.47 -5.87
CA PHE A 332 -8.73 6.29 -6.18
C PHE A 332 -7.96 7.62 -6.09
N GLY A 333 -8.55 8.73 -6.51
CA GLY A 333 -7.97 10.06 -6.40
C GLY A 333 -7.80 10.49 -4.93
N THR A 334 -8.84 10.25 -4.08
CA THR A 334 -8.73 10.50 -2.65
C THR A 334 -7.69 9.59 -2.00
N PHE A 335 -7.61 8.33 -2.43
CA PHE A 335 -6.63 7.39 -1.96
C PHE A 335 -5.21 7.87 -2.29
N MET A 336 -4.93 8.26 -3.53
CA MET A 336 -3.64 8.82 -3.92
C MET A 336 -3.29 10.10 -3.16
N LEU A 337 -4.26 11.00 -2.96
CA LEU A 337 -4.07 12.20 -2.14
C LEU A 337 -3.69 11.84 -0.69
N THR A 338 -4.36 10.83 -0.12
CA THR A 338 -4.08 10.36 1.24
C THR A 338 -2.69 9.73 1.35
N LEU A 339 -2.30 8.91 0.37
CA LEU A 339 -1.00 8.22 0.35
C LEU A 339 0.19 9.16 0.08
N THR A 340 -0.05 10.36 -0.43
CA THR A 340 0.97 11.36 -0.76
C THR A 340 0.87 12.56 0.20
N PHE A 341 0.18 13.60 -0.17
CA PHE A 341 0.17 14.88 0.56
C PHE A 341 -0.28 14.76 2.01
N VAL A 342 -1.36 14.00 2.29
CA VAL A 342 -1.86 13.82 3.66
C VAL A 342 -0.85 13.00 4.48
N LEU A 343 -0.30 11.94 3.91
CA LEU A 343 0.69 11.10 4.59
C LEU A 343 2.00 11.87 4.86
N ILE A 344 2.51 12.63 3.89
CA ILE A 344 3.70 13.49 4.07
C ILE A 344 3.46 14.46 5.24
N TYR A 345 2.30 15.12 5.25
CA TYR A 345 1.95 16.06 6.32
C TYR A 345 1.85 15.35 7.68
N TYR A 346 1.20 14.19 7.74
CA TYR A 346 1.02 13.41 8.96
C TYR A 346 2.33 12.86 9.54
N LEU A 347 3.21 12.34 8.68
CA LEU A 347 4.50 11.76 9.11
C LEU A 347 5.42 12.79 9.73
N ASN A 348 5.31 14.05 9.30
CA ASN A 348 6.07 15.17 9.84
C ASN A 348 7.58 14.88 10.00
N PHE A 349 8.19 14.26 8.98
CA PHE A 349 9.59 13.88 8.99
C PHE A 349 10.53 15.10 9.03
N LYS A 350 11.72 14.88 9.55
CA LYS A 350 12.90 15.72 9.39
C LYS A 350 13.36 15.71 7.93
N TYR A 351 14.43 16.41 7.60
CA TYR A 351 15.06 16.23 6.29
C TYR A 351 15.52 14.78 6.10
N GLY A 352 15.31 14.22 4.90
CA GLY A 352 15.74 12.86 4.58
C GLY A 352 17.27 12.71 4.70
N HIS A 353 17.73 11.51 5.07
CA HIS A 353 19.16 11.22 5.18
C HIS A 353 19.94 11.60 3.91
N SER A 354 19.47 11.15 2.74
CA SER A 354 20.11 11.48 1.46
C SER A 354 20.00 12.96 1.08
N GLN A 355 18.96 13.68 1.55
CA GLN A 355 18.89 15.14 1.38
C GLN A 355 19.98 15.83 2.18
N CYS A 356 20.12 15.48 3.47
CA CYS A 356 21.15 16.05 4.32
C CYS A 356 22.55 15.75 3.77
N THR A 357 22.79 14.53 3.32
CA THR A 357 24.08 14.15 2.70
C THR A 357 24.37 15.02 1.47
N ALA A 358 23.34 15.25 0.62
CA ALA A 358 23.48 16.12 -0.56
C ALA A 358 23.75 17.59 -0.23
N MET A 359 23.31 18.06 0.96
CA MET A 359 23.57 19.41 1.49
C MET A 359 24.90 19.49 2.25
N GLY A 360 25.67 18.40 2.38
CA GLY A 360 26.92 18.37 3.15
C GLY A 360 26.71 18.18 4.66
N ASN A 361 25.57 17.65 5.11
CA ASN A 361 25.21 17.42 6.50
C ASN A 361 25.36 18.67 7.38
N PRO A 362 24.62 19.75 7.12
CA PRO A 362 24.74 20.98 7.90
C PRO A 362 24.42 20.73 9.38
N PRO A 363 25.21 21.26 10.34
CA PRO A 363 25.06 20.94 11.77
C PRO A 363 23.76 21.51 12.41
N ASP A 364 23.17 22.51 11.78
CA ASP A 364 21.95 23.18 12.21
C ASP A 364 20.68 22.58 11.59
N VAL A 365 20.82 21.58 10.71
CA VAL A 365 19.69 20.91 10.06
C VAL A 365 19.36 19.59 10.75
N ASN A 366 18.10 19.41 11.09
CA ASN A 366 17.60 18.19 11.73
C ASN A 366 17.35 17.09 10.68
N CYS A 367 18.17 16.04 10.68
CA CYS A 367 18.21 14.99 9.68
C CYS A 367 17.64 13.67 10.20
N GLU A 368 16.97 12.89 9.32
CA GLU A 368 16.66 11.50 9.57
C GLU A 368 17.95 10.65 9.56
N VAL A 369 17.98 9.62 10.41
CA VAL A 369 19.12 8.68 10.46
C VAL A 369 19.22 7.76 9.25
N ARG A 370 18.11 7.59 8.52
CA ARG A 370 18.01 6.81 7.28
C ARG A 370 16.89 7.34 6.39
N ASP A 371 16.90 6.96 5.12
CA ASP A 371 15.80 7.27 4.22
C ASP A 371 14.53 6.52 4.59
N ARG A 372 13.38 7.12 4.29
CA ARG A 372 12.06 6.66 4.72
C ARG A 372 11.11 6.39 3.54
N ASP A 373 11.65 6.05 2.37
CA ASP A 373 10.90 5.81 1.14
C ASP A 373 9.85 4.69 1.27
N TYR A 374 10.10 3.70 2.10
CA TYR A 374 9.21 2.57 2.36
C TYR A 374 7.84 2.97 2.96
N PHE A 375 7.70 4.13 3.59
CA PHE A 375 6.39 4.63 4.01
C PHE A 375 5.47 4.95 2.82
N PHE A 376 6.04 5.18 1.64
CA PHE A 376 5.32 5.52 0.42
C PHE A 376 5.15 4.34 -0.54
N ILE A 377 5.48 3.10 -0.13
CA ILE A 377 5.40 1.90 -0.95
C ILE A 377 4.04 1.74 -1.66
N VAL A 378 2.94 2.05 -0.94
CA VAL A 378 1.58 1.94 -1.49
C VAL A 378 1.32 3.04 -2.52
N ALA A 379 1.81 4.26 -2.28
CA ALA A 379 1.69 5.37 -3.23
C ALA A 379 2.41 5.05 -4.54
N PHE A 380 3.63 4.56 -4.46
CA PHE A 380 4.41 4.17 -5.61
C PHE A 380 3.75 3.03 -6.36
N SER A 381 3.44 1.92 -5.69
CA SER A 381 2.78 0.77 -6.32
C SER A 381 1.45 1.14 -7.01
N ALA A 382 0.62 1.97 -6.36
CA ALA A 382 -0.65 2.44 -6.93
C ALA A 382 -0.46 3.45 -8.09
N TRP A 383 0.67 4.17 -8.13
CA TRP A 383 1.00 5.06 -9.25
C TRP A 383 1.10 4.33 -10.57
N GLY A 384 1.48 3.05 -10.55
CA GLY A 384 1.46 2.16 -11.72
C GLY A 384 0.11 2.11 -12.44
N VAL A 385 -1.00 2.19 -11.69
CA VAL A 385 -2.36 2.25 -12.27
C VAL A 385 -2.52 3.48 -13.17
N TRP A 386 -2.22 4.67 -12.65
CA TRP A 386 -2.33 5.89 -13.43
C TRP A 386 -1.31 5.96 -14.57
N SER A 387 -0.09 5.48 -14.33
CA SER A 387 0.93 5.44 -15.39
C SER A 387 0.51 4.56 -16.56
N ALA A 388 -0.08 3.40 -16.29
CA ALA A 388 -0.62 2.53 -17.34
C ALA A 388 -1.81 3.14 -18.08
N LEU A 389 -2.73 3.82 -17.37
CA LEU A 389 -3.83 4.54 -18.01
C LEU A 389 -3.31 5.66 -18.94
N GLY A 390 -2.24 6.36 -18.53
CA GLY A 390 -1.56 7.33 -19.38
C GLY A 390 -0.95 6.71 -20.63
N LEU A 391 -0.28 5.57 -20.50
CA LEU A 391 0.28 4.82 -21.64
C LEU A 391 -0.80 4.34 -22.61
N VAL A 392 -1.90 3.80 -22.07
CA VAL A 392 -3.06 3.36 -22.89
C VAL A 392 -3.66 4.54 -23.65
N TYR A 393 -3.76 5.71 -23.03
CA TYR A 393 -4.25 6.91 -23.68
C TYR A 393 -3.34 7.38 -24.83
N ILE A 394 -2.03 7.37 -24.63
CA ILE A 394 -1.05 7.67 -25.69
C ILE A 394 -1.18 6.65 -26.83
N TRP A 395 -1.22 5.37 -26.48
CA TRP A 395 -1.35 4.30 -27.47
C TRP A 395 -2.61 4.44 -28.33
N GLU A 396 -3.78 4.72 -27.70
CA GLU A 396 -5.04 4.96 -28.43
C GLU A 396 -4.92 6.19 -29.36
N GLY A 397 -4.32 7.27 -28.86
CA GLY A 397 -4.07 8.47 -29.66
C GLY A 397 -3.18 8.20 -30.87
N VAL A 398 -2.10 7.44 -30.69
CA VAL A 398 -1.21 7.05 -31.80
C VAL A 398 -1.94 6.11 -32.78
N ALA A 399 -2.67 5.10 -32.29
CA ALA A 399 -3.43 4.19 -33.15
C ALA A 399 -4.45 4.93 -34.03
N SER A 400 -5.13 5.95 -33.48
CA SER A 400 -6.09 6.76 -34.23
C SER A 400 -5.48 7.54 -35.40
N LEU A 401 -4.17 7.85 -35.35
CA LEU A 401 -3.46 8.53 -36.45
C LEU A 401 -3.21 7.58 -37.64
N PHE A 402 -3.21 6.28 -37.40
CA PHE A 402 -2.99 5.25 -38.44
C PHE A 402 -4.30 4.63 -38.97
N GLY A 403 -5.46 5.15 -38.58
CA GLY A 403 -6.77 4.73 -39.11
C GLY A 403 -7.22 3.33 -38.67
N SER A 404 -6.74 2.86 -37.53
CA SER A 404 -7.11 1.55 -36.94
C SER A 404 -8.17 1.68 -35.85
#